data_68060200862c03a79755fbf73ff739e5
#
_entry.id   68060200862c03a79755fbf73ff739e5
#
_cell.length_a   1.000
_cell.length_b   1.000
_cell.length_c   1.000
_cell.angle_alpha   90.00
_cell.angle_beta   90.00
_cell.angle_gamma   90.00
#
_symmetry.space_group_name_H-M   'P 1'
#
loop_
_entity.id
_entity.type
_entity.pdbx_description
1 polymer ?
#
loop_
_entity_poly.entity_id
_entity_poly.type
_entity_poly.pdbx_seq_one_letter_code
_entity_poly.pdbx_strand_id
1 'polypeptide(L)'
;MPAFARPFLTRRSMTSTASPAAAPPTLYQRVMGVDFDRLASPVARFHRLAGAQVLHGQVQVQAPASLLGRVLAWGLGAPQQAGQGAIRFELDATPGAEVWTRIFPTRTMQSTLREAPGFVEEHMGAARLLFGLTAVEGGRLEMHLVRMRFLGIPCPRWLQPAIVARETGQGDDQLHFDVQASVPWIGRVVGYRGHLQVPADARTP
;
A
#
# COMPACT_ATOMS: atom_id res chain seq x y z
N MET A 1 -76.30 21.65 -25.60
CA MET A 1 -75.54 21.22 -24.41
C MET A 1 -74.13 20.84 -24.84
N PRO A 2 -73.10 21.69 -24.66
CA PRO A 2 -71.73 21.34 -25.06
C PRO A 2 -70.99 20.60 -23.93
N ALA A 3 -70.31 19.51 -24.32
CA ALA A 3 -69.47 18.69 -23.46
C ALA A 3 -68.14 19.38 -23.18
N PHE A 4 -67.80 19.53 -21.90
CA PHE A 4 -66.53 20.06 -21.42
C PHE A 4 -65.44 18.98 -21.54
N ALA A 5 -64.42 19.24 -22.38
CA ALA A 5 -63.21 18.45 -22.44
C ALA A 5 -62.27 18.89 -21.29
N ARG A 6 -61.82 17.94 -20.45
CA ARG A 6 -60.80 18.12 -19.42
C ARG A 6 -59.42 18.03 -20.01
N PRO A 7 -58.45 18.92 -19.70
CA PRO A 7 -57.10 18.77 -20.16
C PRO A 7 -56.33 17.70 -19.34
N PHE A 8 -55.67 16.76 -20.05
CA PHE A 8 -54.72 15.80 -19.51
C PHE A 8 -53.47 16.53 -19.04
N LEU A 9 -53.24 16.56 -17.73
CA LEU A 9 -51.98 16.99 -17.15
C LEU A 9 -50.94 15.89 -17.31
N THR A 10 -49.99 16.07 -18.25
CA THR A 10 -48.83 15.22 -18.45
C THR A 10 -47.88 15.40 -17.26
N ARG A 11 -47.85 14.40 -16.39
CA ARG A 11 -46.92 14.34 -15.27
C ARG A 11 -45.49 14.10 -15.85
N ARG A 12 -44.66 15.14 -15.90
CA ARG A 12 -43.22 15.02 -16.18
C ARG A 12 -42.58 14.24 -15.06
N SER A 13 -42.19 12.99 -15.31
CA SER A 13 -41.31 12.23 -14.42
C SER A 13 -39.94 12.88 -14.44
N MET A 14 -39.58 13.57 -13.37
CA MET A 14 -38.21 14.00 -13.12
C MET A 14 -37.41 12.73 -12.74
N THR A 15 -36.69 12.17 -13.68
CA THR A 15 -35.65 11.19 -13.41
C THR A 15 -34.53 11.94 -12.67
N SER A 16 -34.48 11.76 -11.35
CA SER A 16 -33.36 12.18 -10.52
C SER A 16 -32.15 11.33 -10.92
N THR A 17 -31.24 11.90 -11.67
CA THR A 17 -29.90 11.34 -11.91
C THR A 17 -29.15 11.42 -10.59
N ALA A 18 -29.19 10.34 -9.80
CA ALA A 18 -28.32 10.20 -8.65
C ALA A 18 -26.87 10.24 -9.17
N SER A 19 -26.13 11.27 -8.78
CA SER A 19 -24.68 11.35 -9.00
C SER A 19 -24.05 10.10 -8.39
N PRO A 20 -23.15 9.40 -9.08
CA PRO A 20 -22.49 8.23 -8.51
C PRO A 20 -21.79 8.67 -7.21
N ALA A 21 -22.14 8.03 -6.10
CA ALA A 21 -21.51 8.29 -4.81
C ALA A 21 -19.98 8.06 -4.98
N ALA A 22 -19.19 9.06 -4.59
CA ALA A 22 -17.73 8.94 -4.63
C ALA A 22 -17.31 7.70 -3.83
N ALA A 23 -16.37 6.93 -4.38
CA ALA A 23 -15.85 5.76 -3.69
C ALA A 23 -15.27 6.16 -2.32
N PRO A 24 -15.42 5.33 -1.29
CA PRO A 24 -14.90 5.66 0.04
C PRO A 24 -13.37 5.80 -0.03
N PRO A 25 -12.79 6.71 0.78
CA PRO A 25 -11.35 6.93 0.79
C PRO A 25 -10.61 5.65 1.20
N THR A 26 -9.47 5.39 0.56
CA THR A 26 -8.60 4.24 0.85
C THR A 26 -7.87 4.42 2.19
N LEU A 27 -7.18 3.37 2.66
CA LEU A 27 -6.40 3.40 3.90
C LEU A 27 -5.39 4.57 3.91
N TYR A 28 -4.62 4.73 2.85
CA TYR A 28 -3.60 5.78 2.75
C TYR A 28 -4.20 7.18 2.65
N GLN A 29 -5.32 7.34 1.93
CA GLN A 29 -6.03 8.62 1.88
C GLN A 29 -6.54 9.04 3.26
N ARG A 30 -7.07 8.13 4.07
CA ARG A 30 -7.53 8.43 5.43
C ARG A 30 -6.40 8.80 6.36
N VAL A 31 -5.28 8.05 6.32
CA VAL A 31 -4.14 8.29 7.21
C VAL A 31 -3.39 9.57 6.87
N MET A 32 -3.19 9.86 5.56
CA MET A 32 -2.42 11.03 5.10
C MET A 32 -3.26 12.30 4.99
N GLY A 33 -4.57 12.18 4.83
CA GLY A 33 -5.45 13.33 4.63
C GLY A 33 -4.99 14.17 3.43
N VAL A 34 -4.85 15.47 3.62
CA VAL A 34 -4.45 16.43 2.57
C VAL A 34 -3.05 16.18 2.00
N ASP A 35 -2.16 15.56 2.75
CA ASP A 35 -0.81 15.24 2.28
C ASP A 35 -0.80 14.15 1.20
N PHE A 36 -1.87 13.37 1.08
CA PHE A 36 -2.03 12.38 0.02
C PHE A 36 -1.98 12.99 -1.39
N ASP A 37 -2.52 14.20 -1.55
CA ASP A 37 -2.56 14.89 -2.85
C ASP A 37 -1.18 15.44 -3.30
N ARG A 38 -0.19 15.39 -2.42
CA ARG A 38 1.21 15.74 -2.73
C ARG A 38 2.01 14.59 -3.34
N LEU A 39 1.45 13.36 -3.35
CA LEU A 39 2.11 12.19 -3.92
C LEU A 39 2.17 12.27 -5.44
N ALA A 40 3.26 11.77 -6.03
CA ALA A 40 3.38 11.59 -7.47
C ALA A 40 2.26 10.67 -8.01
N SER A 41 1.80 10.94 -9.24
CA SER A 41 0.66 10.26 -9.84
C SER A 41 0.70 8.72 -9.72
N PRO A 42 1.80 8.01 -10.09
CA PRO A 42 1.85 6.55 -9.95
C PRO A 42 1.73 6.07 -8.49
N VAL A 43 2.31 6.80 -7.53
CA VAL A 43 2.22 6.49 -6.10
C VAL A 43 0.79 6.68 -5.60
N ALA A 44 0.20 7.82 -5.91
CA ALA A 44 -1.19 8.11 -5.52
C ALA A 44 -2.17 7.11 -6.13
N ARG A 45 -2.00 6.71 -7.41
CA ARG A 45 -2.85 5.71 -8.06
C ARG A 45 -2.73 4.35 -7.41
N PHE A 46 -1.51 3.90 -7.11
CA PHE A 46 -1.32 2.63 -6.41
C PHE A 46 -2.10 2.59 -5.10
N HIS A 47 -2.01 3.64 -4.29
CA HIS A 47 -2.70 3.71 -3.00
C HIS A 47 -4.20 4.09 -3.11
N ARG A 48 -4.72 4.34 -4.32
CA ARG A 48 -6.17 4.44 -4.61
C ARG A 48 -6.77 3.13 -5.09
N LEU A 49 -5.97 2.11 -5.36
CA LEU A 49 -6.49 0.81 -5.77
C LEU A 49 -7.38 0.23 -4.68
N ALA A 50 -8.50 -0.37 -5.09
CA ALA A 50 -9.48 -0.98 -4.20
C ALA A 50 -9.86 -2.38 -4.71
N GLY A 51 -10.36 -3.23 -3.81
CA GLY A 51 -10.69 -4.62 -4.10
C GLY A 51 -9.46 -5.46 -4.43
N ALA A 52 -9.68 -6.54 -5.17
CA ALA A 52 -8.62 -7.46 -5.58
C ALA A 52 -7.91 -6.94 -6.83
N GLN A 53 -6.60 -6.72 -6.73
CA GLN A 53 -5.75 -6.24 -7.81
C GLN A 53 -4.51 -7.12 -7.93
N VAL A 54 -3.99 -7.27 -9.14
CA VAL A 54 -2.73 -7.97 -9.41
C VAL A 54 -1.84 -7.06 -10.23
N LEU A 55 -0.65 -6.77 -9.71
CA LEU A 55 0.35 -5.93 -10.36
C LEU A 55 1.60 -6.76 -10.62
N HIS A 56 2.32 -6.40 -11.68
CA HIS A 56 3.54 -7.07 -12.09
C HIS A 56 4.69 -6.07 -12.16
N GLY A 57 5.92 -6.55 -11.97
CA GLY A 57 7.10 -5.72 -12.04
C GLY A 57 8.39 -6.51 -11.95
N GLN A 58 9.46 -5.81 -11.60
CA GLN A 58 10.78 -6.39 -11.38
C GLN A 58 11.28 -6.04 -9.99
N VAL A 59 12.05 -6.95 -9.41
CA VAL A 59 12.60 -6.78 -8.06
C VAL A 59 14.04 -7.28 -8.01
N GLN A 60 14.85 -6.57 -7.25
CA GLN A 60 16.16 -6.98 -6.78
C GLN A 60 16.10 -7.17 -5.28
N VAL A 61 16.42 -8.38 -4.83
CA VAL A 61 16.45 -8.79 -3.42
C VAL A 61 17.89 -8.85 -2.93
N GLN A 62 18.14 -8.39 -1.73
CA GLN A 62 19.41 -8.50 -1.02
C GLN A 62 19.27 -9.50 0.14
N ALA A 63 20.20 -10.44 0.25
CA ALA A 63 20.18 -11.40 1.35
C ALA A 63 20.38 -10.72 2.70
N PRO A 64 19.83 -11.27 3.81
CA PRO A 64 20.18 -10.85 5.16
C PRO A 64 21.68 -10.89 5.40
N ALA A 65 22.19 -9.95 6.19
CA ALA A 65 23.64 -9.76 6.38
C ALA A 65 24.31 -10.81 7.30
N SER A 66 23.49 -11.51 8.13
CA SER A 66 24.01 -12.45 9.13
C SER A 66 23.08 -13.67 9.30
N LEU A 67 23.54 -14.70 10.00
CA LEU A 67 22.70 -15.87 10.33
C LEU A 67 21.48 -15.47 11.18
N LEU A 68 21.68 -14.59 12.16
CA LEU A 68 20.58 -14.09 12.99
C LEU A 68 19.61 -13.24 12.16
N GLY A 69 20.13 -12.43 11.23
CA GLY A 69 19.32 -11.73 10.24
C GLY A 69 18.45 -12.68 9.39
N ARG A 70 18.98 -13.85 9.02
CA ARG A 70 18.19 -14.89 8.29
C ARG A 70 17.07 -15.47 9.16
N VAL A 71 17.33 -15.74 10.42
CA VAL A 71 16.29 -16.24 11.35
C VAL A 71 15.17 -15.21 11.50
N LEU A 72 15.52 -13.94 11.66
CA LEU A 72 14.53 -12.85 11.74
C LEU A 72 13.77 -12.70 10.42
N ALA A 73 14.46 -12.70 9.28
CA ALA A 73 13.84 -12.65 7.95
C ALA A 73 12.85 -13.82 7.73
N TRP A 74 13.23 -15.02 8.20
CA TRP A 74 12.35 -16.18 8.15
C TRP A 74 11.07 -15.96 8.99
N GLY A 75 11.19 -15.44 10.21
CA GLY A 75 10.07 -15.12 11.08
C GLY A 75 9.14 -14.03 10.54
N LEU A 76 9.66 -13.16 9.67
CA LEU A 76 8.89 -12.13 8.96
C LEU A 76 8.29 -12.65 7.63
N GLY A 77 8.61 -13.85 7.19
CA GLY A 77 8.27 -14.33 5.86
C GLY A 77 9.06 -13.68 4.73
N ALA A 78 10.10 -12.89 5.03
CA ALA A 78 10.87 -12.16 4.05
C ALA A 78 11.82 -13.05 3.22
N PRO A 79 12.22 -12.65 1.98
CA PRO A 79 13.19 -13.35 1.17
C PRO A 79 14.55 -13.47 1.87
N GLN A 80 15.19 -14.63 1.76
CA GLN A 80 16.47 -14.94 2.40
C GLN A 80 17.65 -15.03 1.42
N GLN A 81 17.36 -15.11 0.15
CA GLN A 81 18.35 -15.25 -0.92
C GLN A 81 18.40 -13.97 -1.74
N ALA A 82 19.63 -13.54 -2.07
CA ALA A 82 19.82 -12.46 -3.03
C ALA A 82 19.45 -12.95 -4.43
N GLY A 83 18.93 -12.05 -5.24
CA GLY A 83 18.54 -12.33 -6.62
C GLY A 83 17.77 -11.19 -7.25
N GLN A 84 17.51 -11.33 -8.52
CA GLN A 84 16.65 -10.44 -9.28
C GLN A 84 15.67 -11.22 -10.14
N GLY A 85 14.52 -10.65 -10.43
CA GLY A 85 13.54 -11.29 -11.29
C GLY A 85 12.18 -10.61 -11.20
N ALA A 86 11.19 -11.26 -11.81
CA ALA A 86 9.82 -10.78 -11.77
C ALA A 86 9.26 -10.81 -10.36
N ILE A 87 8.47 -9.80 -10.02
CA ILE A 87 7.63 -9.77 -8.84
C ILE A 87 6.17 -9.71 -9.28
N ARG A 88 5.33 -10.50 -8.62
CA ARG A 88 3.88 -10.36 -8.67
C ARG A 88 3.41 -9.83 -7.32
N PHE A 89 2.63 -8.77 -7.36
CA PHE A 89 2.06 -8.13 -6.19
C PHE A 89 0.53 -8.29 -6.25
N GLU A 90 -0.03 -8.89 -5.22
CA GLU A 90 -1.47 -9.03 -5.08
C GLU A 90 -1.94 -8.14 -3.94
N LEU A 91 -2.91 -7.30 -4.24
CA LEU A 91 -3.61 -6.44 -3.29
C LEU A 91 -5.03 -6.94 -3.13
N ASP A 92 -5.48 -7.05 -1.88
CA ASP A 92 -6.89 -7.17 -1.54
C ASP A 92 -7.23 -6.05 -0.57
N ALA A 93 -7.80 -4.97 -1.11
CA ALA A 93 -8.10 -3.74 -0.37
C ALA A 93 -9.59 -3.67 -0.05
N THR A 94 -9.91 -3.75 1.24
CA THR A 94 -11.24 -3.57 1.81
C THR A 94 -11.29 -2.27 2.63
N PRO A 95 -12.46 -1.74 2.99
CA PRO A 95 -12.54 -0.52 3.82
C PRO A 95 -11.83 -0.63 5.18
N GLY A 96 -11.67 -1.84 5.75
CA GLY A 96 -11.07 -2.05 7.06
C GLY A 96 -9.62 -2.50 7.06
N ALA A 97 -9.12 -3.04 5.95
CA ALA A 97 -7.77 -3.56 5.85
C ALA A 97 -7.32 -3.74 4.40
N GLU A 98 -6.02 -3.71 4.19
CA GLU A 98 -5.39 -4.12 2.95
C GLU A 98 -4.51 -5.34 3.21
N VAL A 99 -4.64 -6.36 2.38
CA VAL A 99 -3.75 -7.52 2.39
C VAL A 99 -2.82 -7.41 1.19
N TRP A 100 -1.53 -7.39 1.46
CA TRP A 100 -0.47 -7.29 0.47
C TRP A 100 0.29 -8.61 0.38
N THR A 101 0.21 -9.28 -0.77
CA THR A 101 0.97 -10.50 -1.05
C THR A 101 2.03 -10.21 -2.11
N ARG A 102 3.28 -10.29 -1.70
CA ARG A 102 4.45 -10.06 -2.56
C ARG A 102 5.06 -11.41 -2.91
N ILE A 103 4.96 -11.80 -4.18
CA ILE A 103 5.48 -13.07 -4.70
C ILE A 103 6.82 -12.77 -5.36
N PHE A 104 7.88 -12.99 -4.61
CA PHE A 104 9.27 -12.88 -5.09
C PHE A 104 9.67 -14.15 -5.84
N PRO A 105 10.77 -14.15 -6.61
CA PRO A 105 11.24 -15.36 -7.32
C PRO A 105 11.47 -16.59 -6.43
N THR A 106 11.82 -16.37 -5.15
CA THR A 106 12.18 -17.46 -4.23
C THR A 106 11.27 -17.60 -3.02
N ARG A 107 10.35 -16.63 -2.78
CA ARG A 107 9.49 -16.64 -1.59
C ARG A 107 8.27 -15.75 -1.75
N THR A 108 7.20 -16.11 -1.09
CA THR A 108 6.01 -15.26 -0.89
C THR A 108 6.04 -14.63 0.49
N MET A 109 5.79 -13.32 0.55
CA MET A 109 5.67 -12.54 1.77
C MET A 109 4.31 -11.86 1.79
N GLN A 110 3.58 -12.04 2.89
CA GLN A 110 2.26 -11.43 3.07
C GLN A 110 2.24 -10.54 4.28
N SER A 111 1.53 -9.43 4.18
CA SER A 111 1.24 -8.55 5.30
C SER A 111 -0.19 -8.05 5.23
N THR A 112 -0.72 -7.67 6.40
CA THR A 112 -2.04 -7.02 6.52
C THR A 112 -1.84 -5.63 7.09
N LEU A 113 -2.34 -4.62 6.40
CA LEU A 113 -2.26 -3.21 6.79
C LEU A 113 -3.63 -2.76 7.29
N ARG A 114 -3.64 -2.01 8.39
CA ARG A 114 -4.85 -1.44 8.99
C ARG A 114 -4.60 -0.01 9.41
N GLU A 115 -5.66 0.76 9.49
CA GLU A 115 -5.61 2.10 10.04
C GLU A 115 -5.43 2.03 11.57
N ALA A 116 -4.48 2.83 12.06
CA ALA A 116 -4.36 3.21 13.46
C ALA A 116 -4.41 4.75 13.50
N PRO A 117 -4.89 5.39 14.59
CA PRO A 117 -5.07 6.85 14.62
C PRO A 117 -3.81 7.62 14.17
N GLY A 118 -3.84 8.17 12.94
CA GLY A 118 -2.74 8.90 12.31
C GLY A 118 -1.57 8.04 11.78
N PHE A 119 -1.71 6.72 11.75
CA PHE A 119 -0.66 5.78 11.37
C PHE A 119 -1.21 4.60 10.55
N VAL A 120 -0.32 3.86 9.91
CA VAL A 120 -0.61 2.53 9.35
C VAL A 120 0.02 1.48 10.24
N GLU A 121 -0.78 0.51 10.69
CA GLU A 121 -0.29 -0.69 11.38
C GLU A 121 -0.16 -1.83 10.38
N GLU A 122 1.05 -2.34 10.20
CA GLU A 122 1.34 -3.50 9.36
C GLU A 122 1.63 -4.73 10.21
N HIS A 123 0.91 -5.82 9.96
CA HIS A 123 1.16 -7.13 10.54
C HIS A 123 1.86 -8.00 9.50
N MET A 124 3.08 -8.41 9.80
CA MET A 124 3.91 -9.23 8.90
C MET A 124 4.60 -10.35 9.69
N GLY A 125 4.15 -11.59 9.49
CA GLY A 125 4.65 -12.73 10.25
C GLY A 125 4.54 -12.52 11.76
N ALA A 126 5.67 -12.56 12.47
CA ALA A 126 5.76 -12.37 13.92
C ALA A 126 5.78 -10.89 14.34
N ALA A 127 5.84 -9.95 13.40
CA ALA A 127 5.97 -8.52 13.69
C ALA A 127 4.67 -7.74 13.51
N ARG A 128 4.50 -6.74 14.37
CA ARG A 128 3.53 -5.64 14.23
C ARG A 128 4.31 -4.34 14.20
N LEU A 129 4.13 -3.60 13.13
CA LEU A 129 4.88 -2.39 12.79
C LEU A 129 3.91 -1.22 12.69
N LEU A 130 4.19 -0.12 13.37
CA LEU A 130 3.41 1.11 13.28
C LEU A 130 4.22 2.12 12.49
N PHE A 131 3.67 2.55 11.35
CA PHE A 131 4.33 3.48 10.43
C PHE A 131 3.63 4.83 10.38
N GLY A 132 4.43 5.90 10.47
CA GLY A 132 4.05 7.22 10.01
C GLY A 132 4.31 7.34 8.51
N LEU A 133 3.42 8.05 7.81
CA LEU A 133 3.49 8.30 6.37
C LEU A 133 3.80 9.77 6.14
N THR A 134 4.71 10.06 5.22
CA THR A 134 5.08 11.44 4.88
C THR A 134 5.25 11.57 3.37
N ALA A 135 4.55 12.53 2.77
CA ALA A 135 4.81 12.96 1.41
C ALA A 135 5.96 13.97 1.42
N VAL A 136 7.08 13.61 0.80
CA VAL A 136 8.27 14.47 0.72
C VAL A 136 8.41 15.10 -0.67
N GLU A 137 9.39 15.96 -0.83
CA GLU A 137 9.69 16.63 -2.09
C GLU A 137 9.78 15.65 -3.28
N GLY A 138 9.24 16.05 -4.43
CA GLY A 138 9.13 15.21 -5.62
C GLY A 138 7.99 14.20 -5.59
N GLY A 139 7.04 14.32 -4.63
CA GLY A 139 5.87 13.44 -4.54
C GLY A 139 6.19 12.02 -4.09
N ARG A 140 7.32 11.83 -3.43
CA ARG A 140 7.76 10.55 -2.88
C ARG A 140 7.04 10.28 -1.56
N LEU A 141 6.60 9.04 -1.35
CA LEU A 141 6.13 8.56 -0.07
C LEU A 141 7.29 7.98 0.73
N GLU A 142 7.45 8.42 1.95
CA GLU A 142 8.35 7.81 2.94
C GLU A 142 7.55 7.26 4.12
N MET A 143 7.88 6.04 4.50
CA MET A 143 7.32 5.37 5.66
C MET A 143 8.39 5.27 6.73
N HIS A 144 8.11 5.76 7.93
CA HIS A 144 9.02 5.71 9.05
C HIS A 144 8.44 4.90 10.20
N LEU A 145 9.25 4.00 10.77
CA LEU A 145 8.84 3.16 11.88
C LEU A 145 8.71 3.99 13.15
N VAL A 146 7.52 3.99 13.74
CA VAL A 146 7.22 4.65 15.03
C VAL A 146 7.34 3.67 16.18
N ARG A 147 6.82 2.45 15.99
CA ARG A 147 6.80 1.41 17.01
C ARG A 147 6.81 0.02 16.37
N MET A 148 7.44 -0.91 17.07
CA MET A 148 7.43 -2.33 16.67
C MET A 148 7.11 -3.22 17.87
N ARG A 149 6.38 -4.30 17.62
CA ARG A 149 6.27 -5.46 18.49
C ARG A 149 6.74 -6.69 17.73
N PHE A 150 7.44 -7.58 18.39
CA PHE A 150 7.85 -8.86 17.84
C PHE A 150 7.38 -9.97 18.76
N LEU A 151 6.66 -10.97 18.25
CA LEU A 151 5.97 -12.00 19.03
C LEU A 151 5.07 -11.41 20.15
N GLY A 152 4.44 -10.25 19.89
CA GLY A 152 3.63 -9.53 20.86
C GLY A 152 4.39 -8.69 21.88
N ILE A 153 5.72 -8.85 21.97
CA ILE A 153 6.59 -8.13 22.92
C ILE A 153 7.00 -6.77 22.31
N PRO A 154 6.84 -5.64 23.02
CA PRO A 154 7.32 -4.36 22.54
C PRO A 154 8.84 -4.38 22.32
N CYS A 155 9.29 -3.95 21.15
CA CYS A 155 10.70 -3.82 20.84
C CYS A 155 11.26 -2.56 21.53
N PRO A 156 12.29 -2.67 22.42
CA PRO A 156 12.89 -1.51 23.04
C PRO A 156 13.60 -0.64 21.98
N ARG A 157 13.67 0.67 22.21
CA ARG A 157 14.20 1.64 21.25
C ARG A 157 15.61 1.32 20.74
N TRP A 158 16.48 0.80 21.59
CA TRP A 158 17.86 0.45 21.25
C TRP A 158 17.99 -0.79 20.35
N LEU A 159 16.93 -1.62 20.26
CA LEU A 159 16.84 -2.80 19.38
C LEU A 159 15.89 -2.57 18.20
N GLN A 160 15.24 -1.42 18.14
CA GLN A 160 14.30 -1.11 17.09
C GLN A 160 15.02 -1.09 15.73
N PRO A 161 14.48 -1.74 14.69
CA PRO A 161 15.12 -1.72 13.38
C PRO A 161 15.08 -0.32 12.78
N ALA A 162 16.17 0.06 12.12
CA ALA A 162 16.15 1.16 11.17
C ALA A 162 15.47 0.68 9.89
N ILE A 163 14.30 1.24 9.58
CA ILE A 163 13.54 0.91 8.37
C ILE A 163 13.59 2.10 7.43
N VAL A 164 13.98 1.83 6.19
CA VAL A 164 13.82 2.71 5.04
C VAL A 164 12.80 2.06 4.14
N ALA A 165 11.65 2.70 3.97
CA ALA A 165 10.64 2.28 3.01
C ALA A 165 10.21 3.52 2.24
N ARG A 166 10.52 3.53 0.95
CA ARG A 166 10.30 4.66 0.03
C ARG A 166 9.58 4.19 -1.21
N GLU A 167 8.68 5.02 -1.68
CA GLU A 167 7.98 4.83 -2.94
C GLU A 167 8.07 6.10 -3.77
N THR A 168 8.40 5.95 -5.05
CA THR A 168 8.55 7.04 -6.00
C THR A 168 7.83 6.71 -7.30
N GLY A 169 7.26 7.72 -7.96
CA GLY A 169 6.73 7.59 -9.30
C GLY A 169 7.82 7.77 -10.35
N GLN A 170 7.81 6.97 -11.40
CA GLN A 170 8.62 7.18 -12.60
C GLN A 170 7.73 7.05 -13.85
N GLY A 171 7.82 8.05 -14.73
CA GLY A 171 6.86 8.16 -15.84
C GLY A 171 5.42 8.27 -15.32
N ASP A 172 4.48 7.78 -16.11
CA ASP A 172 3.06 7.85 -15.80
C ASP A 172 2.50 6.59 -15.13
N ASP A 173 3.22 5.47 -15.18
CA ASP A 173 2.67 4.15 -14.86
C ASP A 173 3.57 3.28 -13.96
N GLN A 174 4.74 3.76 -13.53
CA GLN A 174 5.65 2.98 -12.71
C GLN A 174 5.73 3.50 -11.28
N LEU A 175 5.46 2.60 -10.34
CA LEU A 175 5.76 2.77 -8.93
C LEU A 175 7.09 2.09 -8.62
N HIS A 176 8.10 2.86 -8.23
CA HIS A 176 9.37 2.34 -7.72
C HIS A 176 9.32 2.25 -6.20
N PHE A 177 9.82 1.16 -5.66
CA PHE A 177 9.91 0.92 -4.22
C PHE A 177 11.34 0.56 -3.82
N ASP A 178 11.75 1.03 -2.63
CA ASP A 178 12.99 0.65 -1.94
C ASP A 178 12.68 0.40 -0.47
N VAL A 179 12.85 -0.85 -0.04
CA VAL A 179 12.55 -1.29 1.32
C VAL A 179 13.77 -1.95 1.92
N GLN A 180 14.25 -1.41 3.02
CA GLN A 180 15.38 -1.95 3.78
C GLN A 180 15.05 -1.90 5.27
N ALA A 181 15.34 -2.98 5.97
CA ALA A 181 15.28 -3.05 7.43
C ALA A 181 16.57 -3.62 7.99
N SER A 182 17.20 -2.89 8.89
CA SER A 182 18.43 -3.29 9.57
C SER A 182 18.24 -3.20 11.07
N VAL A 183 18.70 -4.21 11.80
CA VAL A 183 18.66 -4.27 13.27
C VAL A 183 20.06 -4.00 13.80
N PRO A 184 20.24 -3.17 14.87
CA PRO A 184 21.53 -2.93 15.48
C PRO A 184 22.26 -4.26 15.77
N TRP A 185 23.57 -4.30 15.51
CA TRP A 185 24.50 -5.45 15.67
C TRP A 185 24.17 -6.70 14.83
N ILE A 186 22.96 -6.83 14.28
CA ILE A 186 22.55 -7.95 13.43
C ILE A 186 22.78 -7.63 11.96
N GLY A 187 22.65 -6.34 11.60
CA GLY A 187 22.73 -5.86 10.22
C GLY A 187 21.40 -5.98 9.47
N ARG A 188 21.47 -5.98 8.14
CA ARG A 188 20.30 -6.06 7.28
C ARG A 188 19.54 -7.37 7.49
N VAL A 189 18.24 -7.25 7.72
CA VAL A 189 17.28 -8.36 7.84
C VAL A 189 16.42 -8.47 6.58
N VAL A 190 15.97 -7.33 6.04
CA VAL A 190 15.18 -7.24 4.81
C VAL A 190 15.82 -6.23 3.88
N GLY A 191 15.88 -6.54 2.59
CA GLY A 191 16.33 -5.61 1.56
C GLY A 191 15.77 -6.00 0.21
N TYR A 192 14.93 -5.16 -0.38
CA TYR A 192 14.48 -5.32 -1.76
C TYR A 192 14.10 -3.98 -2.35
N ARG A 193 14.37 -3.84 -3.64
CA ARG A 193 13.99 -2.66 -4.43
C ARG A 193 13.52 -3.09 -5.81
N GLY A 194 12.69 -2.29 -6.43
CA GLY A 194 12.18 -2.61 -7.75
C GLY A 194 11.09 -1.65 -8.20
N HIS A 195 10.28 -2.11 -9.13
CA HIS A 195 9.13 -1.34 -9.59
C HIS A 195 7.93 -2.26 -9.86
N LEU A 196 6.75 -1.67 -9.81
CA LEU A 196 5.47 -2.25 -10.24
C LEU A 196 4.88 -1.39 -11.34
N GLN A 197 4.24 -2.03 -12.31
CA GLN A 197 3.39 -1.36 -13.29
C GLN A 197 2.04 -1.08 -12.64
N VAL A 198 1.68 0.19 -12.55
CA VAL A 198 0.39 0.62 -11.99
C VAL A 198 -0.53 0.97 -13.16
N PRO A 199 -1.72 0.37 -13.26
CA PRO A 199 -2.65 0.68 -14.32
C PRO A 199 -2.91 2.18 -14.39
N ALA A 200 -2.91 2.75 -15.61
CA ALA A 200 -3.42 4.10 -15.80
C ALA A 200 -4.90 4.10 -15.37
N ASP A 201 -5.35 5.18 -14.74
CA ASP A 201 -6.77 5.35 -14.47
C ASP A 201 -7.52 5.10 -15.77
N ALA A 202 -8.47 4.15 -15.75
CA ALA A 202 -9.37 3.99 -16.87
C ALA A 202 -10.05 5.36 -17.06
N ARG A 203 -9.66 6.09 -18.11
CA ARG A 203 -10.39 7.31 -18.48
C ARG A 203 -11.79 6.81 -18.78
N THR A 204 -12.73 7.14 -17.93
CA THR A 204 -14.15 6.96 -18.24
C THR A 204 -14.38 7.69 -19.57
N PRO A 205 -14.86 7.01 -20.61
CA PRO A 205 -15.14 7.62 -21.90
C PRO A 205 -16.19 8.72 -21.81
#